data_0a93fe8b1e8e52647e15fab6c33f77d4
#
_entry.id   0a93fe8b1e8e52647e15fab6c33f77d4
#
_cell.length_a   1.000
_cell.length_b   1.000
_cell.length_c   1.000
_cell.angle_alpha   90.00
_cell.angle_beta   90.00
_cell.angle_gamma   90.00
#
_symmetry.space_group_name_H-M   'P 1'
#
loop_
_entity.id
_entity.type
_entity.pdbx_description
1 polymer ?
#
loop_
_entity_poly.entity_id
_entity_poly.type
_entity_poly.pdbx_seq_one_letter_code
_entity_poly.pdbx_strand_id
1 'polypeptide(L)'
;MDSKVKNYPEYWGGKKLAYPHVAAEAPKFSGSVVVGNLIFVSGCQGMNPETVKTETDVFEEQMVIALDKVRMAMEEAGSSMNNVVRTLMLLKNLEDYPRMRKTELEYYQEYAPFLVDNPPASTFMQVASLARPEFLVEIDVIGVISRE
;
A
#
# COMPACT_ATOMS: atom_id res chain seq x y z
N MET A 1 -11.29 18.51 22.16
CA MET A 1 -10.71 18.55 20.80
C MET A 1 -11.20 17.34 20.07
N ASP A 2 -12.02 17.53 19.06
CA ASP A 2 -12.43 16.42 18.21
C ASP A 2 -11.21 15.99 17.39
N SER A 3 -10.60 14.88 17.79
CA SER A 3 -9.67 14.18 16.92
C SER A 3 -10.50 13.69 15.74
N LYS A 4 -10.48 14.45 14.66
CA LYS A 4 -11.24 14.10 13.46
C LYS A 4 -10.61 12.84 12.87
N VAL A 5 -11.29 11.73 13.07
CA VAL A 5 -10.98 10.48 12.37
C VAL A 5 -11.73 10.51 11.05
N LYS A 6 -11.04 10.29 9.96
CA LYS A 6 -11.61 10.26 8.62
C LYS A 6 -11.22 8.99 7.91
N ASN A 7 -12.23 8.25 7.45
CA ASN A 7 -12.07 7.01 6.72
C ASN A 7 -12.21 7.25 5.21
N TYR A 8 -11.29 6.69 4.43
CA TYR A 8 -11.34 6.74 2.98
C TYR A 8 -11.54 5.32 2.44
N PRO A 9 -12.44 5.12 1.47
CA PRO A 9 -12.55 3.86 0.76
C PRO A 9 -11.30 3.61 -0.09
N GLU A 10 -11.12 2.39 -0.56
CA GLU A 10 -10.11 2.15 -1.58
C GLU A 10 -10.52 2.81 -2.91
N TYR A 11 -9.51 3.36 -3.59
CA TYR A 11 -9.63 3.93 -4.93
C TYR A 11 -8.63 3.29 -5.86
N TRP A 12 -9.00 3.23 -7.12
CA TRP A 12 -8.11 2.83 -8.21
C TRP A 12 -8.50 3.60 -9.47
N GLY A 13 -7.51 4.17 -10.15
CA GLY A 13 -7.79 4.95 -11.34
C GLY A 13 -8.77 6.11 -11.11
N GLY A 14 -8.81 6.68 -9.91
CA GLY A 14 -9.72 7.78 -9.54
C GLY A 14 -11.15 7.34 -9.22
N LYS A 15 -11.41 6.03 -9.16
CA LYS A 15 -12.75 5.49 -8.85
C LYS A 15 -12.75 4.76 -7.52
N LYS A 16 -13.83 4.98 -6.76
CA LYS A 16 -14.12 4.19 -5.56
C LYS A 16 -14.37 2.73 -5.96
N LEU A 17 -13.66 1.82 -5.30
CA LEU A 17 -13.84 0.40 -5.55
C LEU A 17 -15.12 -0.12 -4.89
N ALA A 18 -15.92 -0.81 -5.67
CA ALA A 18 -16.96 -1.68 -5.18
C ALA A 18 -16.43 -3.10 -5.21
N TYR A 19 -16.56 -3.83 -4.12
CA TYR A 19 -16.21 -5.25 -4.05
C TYR A 19 -17.47 -6.11 -4.21
N PRO A 20 -18.00 -6.28 -5.43
CA PRO A 20 -19.26 -6.99 -5.64
C PRO A 20 -19.19 -8.47 -5.29
N HIS A 21 -17.97 -9.00 -5.19
CA HIS A 21 -17.69 -10.40 -4.84
C HIS A 21 -17.36 -10.61 -3.37
N VAL A 22 -17.31 -9.53 -2.57
CA VAL A 22 -17.23 -9.65 -1.11
C VAL A 22 -18.64 -9.92 -0.62
N ALA A 23 -18.83 -11.01 0.10
CA ALA A 23 -20.13 -11.33 0.68
C ALA A 23 -20.65 -10.16 1.53
N ALA A 24 -21.93 -9.91 1.53
CA ALA A 24 -22.53 -8.78 2.26
C ALA A 24 -22.19 -8.82 3.76
N GLU A 25 -21.98 -10.02 4.31
CA GLU A 25 -21.61 -10.26 5.71
C GLU A 25 -20.10 -10.19 5.97
N ALA A 26 -19.27 -10.10 4.92
CA ALA A 26 -17.83 -10.05 5.10
C ALA A 26 -17.42 -8.72 5.76
N PRO A 27 -16.40 -8.75 6.64
CA PRO A 27 -15.87 -7.53 7.22
C PRO A 27 -15.39 -6.59 6.11
N LYS A 28 -15.80 -5.33 6.21
CA LYS A 28 -15.32 -4.27 5.32
C LYS A 28 -14.19 -3.52 5.98
N PHE A 29 -13.28 -2.99 5.18
CA PHE A 29 -12.19 -2.16 5.66
C PHE A 29 -12.11 -0.87 4.84
N SER A 30 -11.47 0.15 5.44
CA SER A 30 -11.16 1.39 4.74
C SER A 30 -9.86 1.20 3.94
N GLY A 31 -9.71 1.90 2.82
CA GLY A 31 -8.43 1.98 2.10
C GLY A 31 -7.38 2.71 2.93
N SER A 32 -7.79 3.77 3.62
CA SER A 32 -6.97 4.46 4.61
C SER A 32 -7.81 5.12 5.69
N VAL A 33 -7.17 5.41 6.82
CA VAL A 33 -7.77 6.14 7.94
C VAL A 33 -6.83 7.26 8.33
N VAL A 34 -7.35 8.49 8.40
CA VAL A 34 -6.62 9.67 8.86
C VAL A 34 -6.98 9.96 10.30
N VAL A 35 -5.99 10.13 11.15
CA VAL A 35 -6.15 10.54 12.55
C VAL A 35 -5.20 11.71 12.82
N GLY A 36 -5.74 12.92 12.90
CA GLY A 36 -4.90 14.12 13.02
C GLY A 36 -3.99 14.27 11.79
N ASN A 37 -2.68 14.25 12.01
CA ASN A 37 -1.69 14.29 10.93
C ASN A 37 -1.25 12.90 10.42
N LEU A 38 -1.74 11.81 11.04
CA LEU A 38 -1.34 10.46 10.68
C LEU A 38 -2.30 9.84 9.66
N ILE A 39 -1.74 9.09 8.73
CA ILE A 39 -2.46 8.30 7.73
C ILE A 39 -2.07 6.84 7.91
N PHE A 40 -3.05 5.99 8.12
CA PHE A 40 -2.88 4.54 8.16
C PHE A 40 -3.44 3.95 6.86
N VAL A 41 -2.60 3.34 6.05
CA VAL A 41 -3.00 2.73 4.78
C VAL A 41 -3.13 1.23 4.97
N SER A 42 -4.26 0.67 4.54
CA SER A 42 -4.47 -0.78 4.57
C SER A 42 -3.50 -1.52 3.66
N GLY A 43 -3.26 -2.79 3.95
CA GLY A 43 -2.38 -3.64 3.16
C GLY A 43 -2.75 -3.66 1.67
N CYS A 44 -1.74 -3.44 0.83
CA CYS A 44 -1.86 -3.37 -0.62
C CYS A 44 -1.07 -4.52 -1.25
N GLN A 45 -1.70 -5.24 -2.16
CA GLN A 45 -1.14 -6.39 -2.88
C GLN A 45 -1.12 -6.12 -4.39
N GLY A 46 -0.46 -7.00 -5.13
CA GLY A 46 -0.35 -6.93 -6.60
C GLY A 46 -1.59 -7.39 -7.36
N MET A 47 -2.76 -7.35 -6.75
CA MET A 47 -4.03 -7.65 -7.41
C MET A 47 -4.54 -6.41 -8.14
N ASN A 48 -4.94 -6.57 -9.40
CA ASN A 48 -5.65 -5.51 -10.12
C ASN A 48 -7.03 -5.31 -9.49
N PRO A 49 -7.32 -4.13 -8.95
CA PRO A 49 -8.59 -3.94 -8.24
C PRO A 49 -9.82 -3.91 -9.14
N GLU A 50 -9.68 -3.62 -10.43
CA GLU A 50 -10.81 -3.60 -11.37
C GLU A 50 -11.26 -5.01 -11.73
N THR A 51 -10.31 -5.92 -11.94
CA THR A 51 -10.59 -7.31 -12.33
C THR A 51 -10.66 -8.24 -11.12
N VAL A 52 -10.12 -7.81 -9.98
CA VAL A 52 -9.94 -8.60 -8.75
C VAL A 52 -9.11 -9.87 -8.97
N LYS A 53 -8.20 -9.77 -9.93
CA LYS A 53 -7.29 -10.85 -10.30
C LYS A 53 -5.85 -10.40 -10.16
N THR A 54 -5.00 -11.33 -9.79
CA THR A 54 -3.57 -11.19 -9.91
C THR A 54 -3.20 -11.60 -11.32
N GLU A 55 -2.87 -10.61 -12.15
CA GLU A 55 -2.65 -10.81 -13.60
C GLU A 55 -1.21 -11.16 -13.95
N THR A 56 -0.33 -11.15 -12.95
CA THR A 56 1.10 -11.43 -13.12
C THR A 56 1.64 -12.23 -11.92
N ASP A 57 2.58 -13.11 -12.19
CA ASP A 57 3.37 -13.84 -11.20
C ASP A 57 4.81 -13.27 -11.06
N VAL A 58 5.07 -12.15 -11.73
CA VAL A 58 6.35 -11.42 -11.64
C VAL A 58 6.35 -10.54 -10.39
N PHE A 59 7.30 -10.77 -9.50
CA PHE A 59 7.40 -10.07 -8.22
C PHE A 59 7.40 -8.54 -8.37
N GLU A 60 8.27 -8.02 -9.24
CA GLU A 60 8.41 -6.57 -9.44
C GLU A 60 7.12 -5.92 -9.94
N GLU A 61 6.39 -6.60 -10.81
CA GLU A 61 5.11 -6.10 -11.33
C GLU A 61 4.05 -6.07 -10.23
N GLN A 62 3.96 -7.13 -9.41
CA GLN A 62 3.07 -7.14 -8.25
C GLN A 62 3.42 -6.05 -7.25
N MET A 63 4.70 -5.84 -7.00
CA MET A 63 5.16 -4.81 -6.07
C MET A 63 4.84 -3.40 -6.57
N VAL A 64 5.01 -3.12 -7.85
CA VAL A 64 4.64 -1.81 -8.44
C VAL A 64 3.14 -1.56 -8.31
N ILE A 65 2.30 -2.55 -8.56
CA ILE A 65 0.85 -2.42 -8.37
C ILE A 65 0.53 -2.11 -6.89
N ALA A 66 1.16 -2.82 -5.96
CA ALA A 66 0.97 -2.58 -4.53
C ALA A 66 1.41 -1.16 -4.12
N LEU A 67 2.56 -0.69 -4.61
CA LEU A 67 3.06 0.67 -4.37
C LEU A 67 2.17 1.74 -5.00
N ASP A 68 1.63 1.49 -6.19
CA ASP A 68 0.65 2.39 -6.83
C ASP A 68 -0.60 2.55 -5.96
N LYS A 69 -1.10 1.46 -5.37
CA LYS A 69 -2.23 1.53 -4.43
C LYS A 69 -1.89 2.35 -3.18
N VAL A 70 -0.71 2.17 -2.63
CA VAL A 70 -0.23 2.97 -1.49
C VAL A 70 -0.18 4.44 -1.88
N ARG A 71 0.40 4.77 -3.03
CA ARG A 71 0.50 6.15 -3.53
C ARG A 71 -0.88 6.78 -3.70
N MET A 72 -1.82 6.06 -4.32
CA MET A 72 -3.20 6.54 -4.51
C MET A 72 -3.90 6.77 -3.17
N ALA A 73 -3.72 5.88 -2.18
CA ALA A 73 -4.30 6.05 -0.86
C ALA A 73 -3.74 7.28 -0.13
N MET A 74 -2.44 7.54 -0.26
CA MET A 74 -1.82 8.75 0.28
C MET A 74 -2.38 10.03 -0.37
N GLU A 75 -2.51 10.03 -1.69
CA GLU A 75 -3.06 11.16 -2.46
C GLU A 75 -4.54 11.43 -2.11
N GLU A 76 -5.36 10.38 -2.01
CA GLU A 76 -6.78 10.50 -1.61
C GLU A 76 -6.94 11.03 -0.19
N ALA A 77 -6.00 10.72 0.69
CA ALA A 77 -5.98 11.27 2.05
C ALA A 77 -5.47 12.72 2.12
N GLY A 78 -5.11 13.34 1.00
CA GLY A 78 -4.64 14.72 0.92
C GLY A 78 -3.14 14.88 1.13
N SER A 79 -2.36 13.84 0.89
CA SER A 79 -0.92 13.82 1.07
C SER A 79 -0.19 13.39 -0.21
N SER A 80 0.99 12.84 -0.10
CA SER A 80 1.77 12.28 -1.19
C SER A 80 2.62 11.10 -0.72
N MET A 81 3.13 10.32 -1.66
CA MET A 81 4.03 9.21 -1.37
C MET A 81 5.31 9.67 -0.64
N ASN A 82 5.78 10.90 -0.87
CA ASN A 82 6.91 11.48 -0.15
C ASN A 82 6.72 11.57 1.37
N ASN A 83 5.48 11.49 1.83
CA ASN A 83 5.12 11.62 3.25
C ASN A 83 4.91 10.28 3.94
N VAL A 84 5.29 9.18 3.32
CA VAL A 84 5.35 7.87 3.98
C VAL A 84 6.48 7.88 5.00
N VAL A 85 6.18 7.48 6.23
CA VAL A 85 7.14 7.47 7.35
C VAL A 85 7.42 6.07 7.87
N ARG A 86 6.59 5.09 7.55
CA ARG A 86 6.78 3.69 7.93
C ARG A 86 6.24 2.76 6.85
N THR A 87 7.00 1.72 6.56
CA THR A 87 6.56 0.61 5.71
C THR A 87 6.64 -0.70 6.46
N LEU A 88 5.63 -1.55 6.27
CA LEU A 88 5.66 -2.97 6.61
C LEU A 88 5.49 -3.75 5.32
N MET A 89 6.47 -4.58 4.99
CA MET A 89 6.48 -5.40 3.78
C MET A 89 6.43 -6.88 4.14
N LEU A 90 5.38 -7.55 3.71
CA LEU A 90 5.15 -8.96 3.94
C LEU A 90 5.48 -9.71 2.65
N LEU A 91 6.38 -10.68 2.72
CA LEU A 91 6.84 -11.46 1.58
C LEU A 91 6.35 -12.90 1.68
N LYS A 92 5.93 -13.46 0.56
CA LYS A 92 5.69 -14.90 0.44
C LYS A 92 7.01 -15.68 0.52
N ASN A 93 8.05 -15.17 -0.14
CA ASN A 93 9.38 -15.79 -0.19
C ASN A 93 10.43 -14.77 0.20
N LEU A 94 11.23 -15.06 1.22
CA LEU A 94 12.30 -14.16 1.67
C LEU A 94 13.40 -13.97 0.60
N GLU A 95 13.53 -14.90 -0.33
CA GLU A 95 14.43 -14.79 -1.50
C GLU A 95 14.14 -13.55 -2.36
N ASP A 96 12.92 -13.03 -2.35
CA ASP A 96 12.53 -11.83 -3.07
C ASP A 96 13.00 -10.52 -2.39
N TYR A 97 13.62 -10.59 -1.21
CA TYR A 97 14.05 -9.39 -0.49
C TYR A 97 14.96 -8.45 -1.31
N PRO A 98 16.00 -8.93 -2.00
CA PRO A 98 16.84 -8.05 -2.83
C PRO A 98 16.04 -7.37 -3.96
N ARG A 99 15.12 -8.09 -4.58
CA ARG A 99 14.23 -7.57 -5.63
C ARG A 99 13.26 -6.54 -5.05
N MET A 100 12.76 -6.78 -3.85
CA MET A 100 11.90 -5.86 -3.12
C MET A 100 12.59 -4.50 -2.92
N ARG A 101 13.80 -4.50 -2.39
CA ARG A 101 14.56 -3.26 -2.14
C ARG A 101 14.92 -2.53 -3.43
N LYS A 102 15.28 -3.25 -4.47
CA LYS A 102 15.57 -2.64 -5.77
C LYS A 102 14.33 -1.98 -6.36
N THR A 103 13.20 -2.68 -6.39
CA THR A 103 11.93 -2.16 -6.91
C THR A 103 11.44 -0.96 -6.09
N GLU A 104 11.56 -1.02 -4.77
CA GLU A 104 11.24 0.10 -3.88
C GLU A 104 12.05 1.35 -4.22
N LEU A 105 13.37 1.22 -4.37
CA LEU A 105 14.25 2.34 -4.70
C LEU A 105 13.91 2.94 -6.06
N GLU A 106 13.73 2.12 -7.09
CA GLU A 106 13.33 2.56 -8.43
C GLU A 106 11.99 3.31 -8.40
N TYR A 107 11.03 2.79 -7.61
CA TYR A 107 9.73 3.45 -7.43
C TYR A 107 9.86 4.81 -6.73
N TYR A 108 10.67 4.89 -5.67
CA TYR A 108 10.91 6.16 -4.99
C TYR A 108 11.60 7.19 -5.89
N GLN A 109 12.57 6.77 -6.69
CA GLN A 109 13.24 7.66 -7.66
C GLN A 109 12.24 8.31 -8.63
N GLU A 110 11.21 7.59 -9.03
CA GLU A 110 10.21 8.09 -9.97
C GLU A 110 9.09 8.89 -9.28
N TYR A 111 8.52 8.37 -8.20
CA TYR A 111 7.29 8.89 -7.62
C TYR A 111 7.43 9.57 -6.26
N ALA A 112 8.54 9.36 -5.58
CA ALA A 112 8.75 9.88 -4.22
C ALA A 112 10.24 10.18 -3.97
N PRO A 113 10.84 11.08 -4.75
CA PRO A 113 12.30 11.32 -4.72
C PRO A 113 12.82 11.75 -3.34
N PHE A 114 12.00 12.40 -2.52
CA PHE A 114 12.36 12.73 -1.14
C PHE A 114 12.74 11.49 -0.32
N LEU A 115 12.05 10.36 -0.55
CA LEU A 115 12.29 9.12 0.19
C LEU A 115 13.59 8.40 -0.19
N VAL A 116 14.23 8.78 -1.28
CA VAL A 116 15.54 8.23 -1.66
C VAL A 116 16.59 8.55 -0.60
N ASP A 117 16.62 9.80 -0.15
CA ASP A 117 17.56 10.28 0.87
C ASP A 117 16.97 10.27 2.30
N ASN A 118 15.65 10.18 2.41
CA ASN A 118 14.92 10.21 3.68
C ASN A 118 13.95 9.00 3.75
N PRO A 119 14.47 7.76 3.73
CA PRO A 119 13.64 6.57 3.67
C PRO A 119 12.77 6.40 4.93
N PRO A 120 11.60 5.79 4.79
CA PRO A 120 10.77 5.48 5.95
C PRO A 120 11.42 4.44 6.86
N ALA A 121 11.01 4.42 8.11
CA ALA A 121 11.27 3.27 8.98
C ALA A 121 10.64 2.04 8.33
N SER A 122 11.34 0.93 8.28
CA SER A 122 10.92 -0.26 7.53
C SER A 122 11.07 -1.53 8.33
N THR A 123 10.06 -2.37 8.24
CA THR A 123 10.10 -3.76 8.69
C THR A 123 9.67 -4.65 7.53
N PHE A 124 10.33 -5.76 7.34
CA PHE A 124 9.92 -6.78 6.38
C PHE A 124 10.00 -8.15 7.03
N MET A 125 9.21 -9.09 6.54
CA MET A 125 9.23 -10.46 7.00
C MET A 125 8.63 -11.40 5.97
N GLN A 126 9.08 -12.65 5.98
CA GLN A 126 8.37 -13.72 5.31
C GLN A 126 7.21 -14.16 6.19
N VAL A 127 6.04 -14.33 5.61
CA VAL A 127 4.84 -14.79 6.30
C VAL A 127 4.48 -16.21 5.86
N ALA A 128 3.73 -16.93 6.70
CA ALA A 128 3.28 -18.29 6.41
C ALA A 128 2.37 -18.33 5.16
N SER A 129 1.50 -17.32 5.02
CA SER A 129 0.67 -17.12 3.82
C SER A 129 0.19 -15.68 3.77
N LEU A 130 -0.09 -15.20 2.57
CA LEU A 130 -0.91 -14.00 2.34
C LEU A 130 -2.37 -14.43 2.09
N ALA A 131 -3.26 -13.47 1.89
CA ALA A 131 -4.70 -13.74 1.74
C ALA A 131 -5.03 -14.68 0.57
N ARG A 132 -4.18 -14.68 -0.46
CA ARG A 132 -4.31 -15.57 -1.63
C ARG A 132 -2.96 -16.18 -1.97
N PRO A 133 -2.93 -17.43 -2.49
CA PRO A 133 -1.67 -18.12 -2.80
C PRO A 133 -0.84 -17.46 -3.91
N GLU A 134 -1.48 -16.72 -4.81
CA GLU A 134 -0.80 -15.99 -5.89
C GLU A 134 -0.14 -14.67 -5.45
N PHE A 135 -0.43 -14.18 -4.25
CA PHE A 135 0.19 -12.95 -3.73
C PHE A 135 1.65 -13.22 -3.34
N LEU A 136 2.55 -12.39 -3.86
CA LEU A 136 3.99 -12.48 -3.57
C LEU A 136 4.45 -11.45 -2.53
N VAL A 137 3.72 -10.35 -2.40
CA VAL A 137 4.04 -9.23 -1.51
C VAL A 137 2.77 -8.53 -1.07
N GLU A 138 2.79 -8.02 0.15
CA GLU A 138 1.79 -7.10 0.68
C GLU A 138 2.51 -5.98 1.41
N ILE A 139 2.05 -4.75 1.21
CA ILE A 139 2.66 -3.55 1.77
C ILE A 139 1.59 -2.76 2.51
N ASP A 140 1.82 -2.45 3.78
CA ASP A 140 1.06 -1.41 4.47
C ASP A 140 1.99 -0.28 4.91
N VAL A 141 1.45 0.92 5.04
CA VAL A 141 2.25 2.08 5.41
C VAL A 141 1.54 2.94 6.45
N ILE A 142 2.35 3.70 7.17
CA ILE A 142 1.92 4.87 7.91
C ILE A 142 2.55 6.08 7.23
N GLY A 143 1.74 7.10 6.98
CA GLY A 143 2.18 8.37 6.43
C GLY A 143 1.74 9.54 7.30
N VAL A 144 2.10 10.74 6.85
CA VAL A 144 1.62 11.99 7.45
C VAL A 144 0.98 12.88 6.37
N ILE A 145 0.03 13.72 6.75
CA ILE A 145 -0.55 14.71 5.84
C ILE A 145 0.50 15.74 5.48
N SER A 146 1.25 16.21 6.48
CA SER A 146 2.32 17.19 6.33
C SER A 146 3.46 16.84 7.28
N ARG A 147 4.69 17.13 6.84
CA ARG A 147 5.92 16.98 7.66
C ARG A 147 6.20 18.20 8.54
N GLU A 148 5.40 19.23 8.40
CA GLU A 148 5.51 20.45 9.19
C GLU A 148 4.63 20.40 10.45
#